data_d583c8443fab92e0e34098961a719c78
#
_entry.id   d583c8443fab92e0e34098961a719c78
#
_cell.length_a   1.000
_cell.length_b   1.000
_cell.length_c   1.000
_cell.angle_alpha   90.00
_cell.angle_beta   90.00
_cell.angle_gamma   90.00
#
_symmetry.space_group_name_H-M   'P 1'
#
loop_
_entity.id
_entity.type
_entity.pdbx_description
1 polymer ?
#
loop_
_entity_poly.entity_id
_entity_poly.type
_entity_poly.pdbx_seq_one_letter_code
_entity_poly.pdbx_strand_id
1 'polypeptide(L)'
;MPDDYDFRTSASKKQKDSADEEPRDEPADGESENAAETSSAESALKQQLDEQRDKYLRLAAEFDNFRKRVSRERQDLVARAQGDLIRQLLDSVDDLGRVMSVDAGRVDPASIVTGVEAVQKKLLRALSGVGLEVVNPVDQPFNPELHEAVATERALSPEDDHLIAQVYQPGYVFQGQLLRPARVVVKQWSE
;
A
#
# COMPACT_ATOMS: atom_id res chain seq x y z
N MET A 1 -12.04 11.81 -16.51
CA MET A 1 -13.30 12.39 -16.99
C MET A 1 -13.80 13.36 -15.96
N PRO A 2 -13.80 14.66 -16.25
CA PRO A 2 -14.29 15.70 -15.36
C PRO A 2 -15.73 16.04 -15.75
N ASP A 3 -16.59 16.21 -14.76
CA ASP A 3 -17.93 16.77 -14.95
C ASP A 3 -17.88 18.27 -14.73
N ASP A 4 -18.04 18.99 -15.83
CA ASP A 4 -18.30 20.42 -15.90
C ASP A 4 -19.72 20.73 -15.43
N TYR A 5 -19.86 21.54 -14.38
CA TYR A 5 -21.11 22.20 -14.07
C TYR A 5 -21.05 23.65 -14.52
N ASP A 6 -21.63 23.86 -15.68
CA ASP A 6 -21.85 25.16 -16.33
C ASP A 6 -23.15 25.81 -15.75
N PHE A 7 -23.01 26.94 -15.05
CA PHE A 7 -24.15 27.71 -14.54
C PHE A 7 -24.39 28.92 -15.43
N ARG A 8 -25.27 28.72 -16.43
CA ARG A 8 -25.72 29.79 -17.34
C ARG A 8 -26.70 30.70 -16.63
N THR A 9 -26.33 31.95 -16.56
CA THR A 9 -27.15 33.13 -16.34
C THR A 9 -28.24 33.26 -17.42
N SER A 10 -29.46 33.44 -16.99
CA SER A 10 -30.54 33.91 -17.86
C SER A 10 -31.09 35.24 -17.33
N ALA A 11 -30.74 36.27 -18.05
CA ALA A 11 -31.36 37.56 -17.95
C ALA A 11 -32.67 37.57 -18.73
N SER A 12 -33.73 38.03 -18.17
CA SER A 12 -34.91 38.45 -18.94
C SER A 12 -35.42 39.80 -18.49
N LYS A 13 -35.75 40.54 -19.49
CA LYS A 13 -35.93 41.97 -19.71
C LYS A 13 -37.41 42.35 -19.64
N LYS A 14 -37.70 43.50 -18.98
CA LYS A 14 -38.70 44.49 -19.33
C LYS A 14 -40.20 44.13 -19.36
N GLN A 15 -40.98 44.87 -18.61
CA GLN A 15 -41.87 45.88 -19.23
C GLN A 15 -42.54 46.79 -18.23
N LYS A 16 -42.63 48.03 -18.60
CA LYS A 16 -43.12 49.24 -17.99
C LYS A 16 -44.63 49.31 -18.22
N ASP A 17 -45.41 49.67 -17.20
CA ASP A 17 -46.49 50.63 -17.50
C ASP A 17 -46.91 51.37 -16.23
N SER A 18 -47.26 52.61 -16.43
CA SER A 18 -47.58 53.68 -15.54
C SER A 18 -49.04 53.67 -15.08
N ALA A 19 -49.29 54.03 -13.83
CA ALA A 19 -50.42 54.86 -13.47
C ALA A 19 -50.25 55.48 -12.09
N ASP A 20 -50.48 56.76 -12.03
CA ASP A 20 -50.63 57.75 -11.00
C ASP A 20 -51.47 57.27 -9.81
N GLU A 21 -50.99 57.52 -8.55
CA GLU A 21 -51.80 58.04 -7.45
C GLU A 21 -50.92 58.60 -6.35
N GLU A 22 -51.18 59.81 -5.93
CA GLU A 22 -50.49 60.62 -4.92
C GLU A 22 -50.90 60.23 -3.49
N PRO A 23 -50.30 60.84 -2.44
CA PRO A 23 -49.72 60.10 -1.33
C PRO A 23 -50.63 60.11 -0.06
N ARG A 24 -50.52 59.17 0.78
CA ARG A 24 -50.95 59.23 2.18
C ARG A 24 -49.73 59.05 3.08
N ASP A 25 -49.44 60.17 3.73
CA ASP A 25 -48.60 60.32 4.92
C ASP A 25 -49.08 59.33 5.99
N GLU A 26 -48.26 58.43 6.40
CA GLU A 26 -48.28 57.74 7.69
C GLU A 26 -46.85 57.54 8.20
N PRO A 27 -46.56 57.56 9.50
CA PRO A 27 -45.27 57.95 10.05
C PRO A 27 -44.24 56.78 9.95
N ALA A 28 -43.11 57.12 9.39
CA ALA A 28 -41.92 56.27 9.22
C ALA A 28 -41.12 56.16 10.52
N ASP A 29 -41.61 55.44 11.53
CA ASP A 29 -40.81 55.12 12.74
C ASP A 29 -40.50 53.62 12.91
N GLY A 30 -41.09 52.75 12.11
CA GLY A 30 -40.84 51.30 12.18
C GLY A 30 -39.75 50.76 11.21
N GLU A 31 -39.40 51.47 10.15
CA GLU A 31 -38.44 51.00 9.13
C GLU A 31 -36.96 51.21 9.53
N SER A 32 -36.69 52.17 10.42
CA SER A 32 -35.30 52.48 10.83
C SER A 32 -34.71 51.46 11.84
N GLU A 33 -35.54 50.93 12.75
CA GLU A 33 -35.09 49.92 13.72
C GLU A 33 -34.85 48.56 13.05
N ASN A 34 -35.71 48.17 12.11
CA ASN A 34 -35.59 46.90 11.39
C ASN A 34 -34.39 46.91 10.43
N ALA A 35 -34.02 48.03 9.83
CA ALA A 35 -32.83 48.19 8.99
C ALA A 35 -31.53 48.17 9.82
N ALA A 36 -31.53 48.64 11.05
CA ALA A 36 -30.37 48.60 11.95
C ALA A 36 -30.13 47.19 12.51
N GLU A 37 -31.18 46.43 12.84
CA GLU A 37 -31.09 45.04 13.31
C GLU A 37 -30.64 44.09 12.19
N THR A 38 -31.15 44.26 10.97
CA THR A 38 -30.70 43.47 9.80
C THR A 38 -29.26 43.76 9.46
N SER A 39 -28.79 44.98 9.48
CA SER A 39 -27.38 45.35 9.26
C SER A 39 -26.45 44.79 10.34
N SER A 40 -26.89 44.77 11.59
CA SER A 40 -26.14 44.17 12.71
C SER A 40 -26.04 42.66 12.58
N ALA A 41 -27.12 41.97 12.20
CA ALA A 41 -27.15 40.53 11.98
C ALA A 41 -26.26 40.13 10.78
N GLU A 42 -26.29 40.89 9.68
CA GLU A 42 -25.43 40.67 8.53
C GLU A 42 -23.93 40.83 8.86
N SER A 43 -23.59 41.83 9.67
CA SER A 43 -22.19 42.03 10.10
C SER A 43 -21.70 40.88 10.99
N ALA A 44 -22.55 40.44 11.93
CA ALA A 44 -22.24 39.28 12.78
C ALA A 44 -22.08 38.00 11.98
N LEU A 45 -22.94 37.77 10.97
CA LEU A 45 -22.85 36.62 10.08
C LEU A 45 -21.58 36.64 9.22
N LYS A 46 -21.20 37.83 8.72
CA LYS A 46 -19.92 38.00 7.99
C LYS A 46 -18.72 37.68 8.88
N GLN A 47 -18.71 38.17 10.11
CA GLN A 47 -17.64 37.84 11.07
C GLN A 47 -17.55 36.33 11.32
N GLN A 48 -18.67 35.68 11.57
CA GLN A 48 -18.70 34.22 11.75
C GLN A 48 -18.18 33.47 10.51
N LEU A 49 -18.56 33.95 9.33
CA LEU A 49 -18.11 33.32 8.07
C LEU A 49 -16.59 33.49 7.87
N ASP A 50 -16.05 34.66 8.16
CA ASP A 50 -14.60 34.90 8.07
C ASP A 50 -13.83 34.09 9.12
N GLU A 51 -14.33 34.00 10.36
CA GLU A 51 -13.74 33.10 11.37
C GLU A 51 -13.75 31.61 10.94
N GLN A 52 -14.83 31.15 10.33
CA GLN A 52 -14.91 29.79 9.84
C GLN A 52 -13.97 29.55 8.65
N ARG A 53 -13.84 30.54 7.75
CA ARG A 53 -12.88 30.49 6.64
C ARG A 53 -11.45 30.41 7.15
N ASP A 54 -11.09 31.24 8.13
CA ASP A 54 -9.75 31.23 8.72
C ASP A 54 -9.45 29.90 9.42
N LYS A 55 -10.41 29.34 10.15
CA LYS A 55 -10.31 28.01 10.77
C LYS A 55 -10.13 26.93 9.71
N TYR A 56 -10.91 27.00 8.63
CA TYR A 56 -10.79 26.05 7.51
C TYR A 56 -9.44 26.14 6.81
N LEU A 57 -8.97 27.35 6.50
CA LEU A 57 -7.66 27.54 5.85
C LEU A 57 -6.52 27.02 6.72
N ARG A 58 -6.58 27.31 8.03
CA ARG A 58 -5.58 26.79 8.97
C ARG A 58 -5.61 25.28 9.06
N LEU A 59 -6.80 24.68 9.18
CA LEU A 59 -6.96 23.22 9.22
C LEU A 59 -6.48 22.55 7.92
N ALA A 60 -6.76 23.15 6.77
CA ALA A 60 -6.29 22.68 5.48
C ALA A 60 -4.75 22.70 5.41
N ALA A 61 -4.12 23.77 5.88
CA ALA A 61 -2.66 23.87 5.93
C ALA A 61 -2.04 22.85 6.92
N GLU A 62 -2.65 22.65 8.09
CA GLU A 62 -2.23 21.64 9.07
C GLU A 62 -2.36 20.23 8.49
N PHE A 63 -3.45 19.94 7.77
CA PHE A 63 -3.68 18.65 7.13
C PHE A 63 -2.66 18.38 6.01
N ASP A 64 -2.34 19.38 5.19
CA ASP A 64 -1.31 19.26 4.17
C ASP A 64 0.08 19.00 4.77
N ASN A 65 0.40 19.70 5.85
CA ASN A 65 1.65 19.47 6.58
C ASN A 65 1.69 18.07 7.22
N PHE A 66 0.59 17.63 7.81
CA PHE A 66 0.44 16.29 8.34
C PHE A 66 0.65 15.22 7.25
N ARG A 67 -0.01 15.38 6.10
CA ARG A 67 0.12 14.45 4.96
C ARG A 67 1.55 14.36 4.45
N LYS A 68 2.24 15.50 4.31
CA LYS A 68 3.66 15.55 3.91
C LYS A 68 4.56 14.86 4.94
N ARG A 69 4.31 15.09 6.24
CA ARG A 69 5.06 14.45 7.32
C ARG A 69 4.88 12.93 7.30
N VAL A 70 3.64 12.43 7.27
CA VAL A 70 3.33 10.99 7.23
C VAL A 70 3.96 10.32 6.00
N SER A 71 3.94 10.99 4.85
CA SER A 71 4.59 10.47 3.64
C SER A 71 6.11 10.31 3.82
N ARG A 72 6.78 11.28 4.43
CA ARG A 72 8.22 11.20 4.74
C ARG A 72 8.52 10.09 5.76
N GLU A 73 7.75 10.05 6.85
CA GLU A 73 7.90 9.02 7.88
C GLU A 73 7.74 7.60 7.31
N ARG A 74 6.78 7.41 6.38
CA ARG A 74 6.63 6.12 5.65
C ARG A 74 7.87 5.78 4.82
N GLN A 75 8.40 6.73 4.07
CA GLN A 75 9.60 6.53 3.26
C GLN A 75 10.80 6.18 4.13
N ASP A 76 10.97 6.89 5.25
CA ASP A 76 12.05 6.64 6.20
C ASP A 76 11.94 5.26 6.86
N LEU A 77 10.73 4.83 7.20
CA LEU A 77 10.48 3.48 7.76
C LEU A 77 10.86 2.38 6.76
N VAL A 78 10.43 2.53 5.48
CA VAL A 78 10.79 1.58 4.42
C VAL A 78 12.30 1.55 4.21
N ALA A 79 12.96 2.70 4.13
CA ALA A 79 14.40 2.79 3.93
C ALA A 79 15.17 2.14 5.11
N ARG A 80 14.72 2.35 6.35
CA ARG A 80 15.31 1.70 7.53
C ARG A 80 15.13 0.19 7.50
N ALA A 81 13.90 -0.31 7.23
CA ALA A 81 13.64 -1.73 7.13
C ALA A 81 14.47 -2.42 6.04
N GLN A 82 14.61 -1.78 4.88
CA GLN A 82 15.50 -2.26 3.81
C GLN A 82 16.96 -2.26 4.25
N GLY A 83 17.43 -1.20 4.92
CA GLY A 83 18.78 -1.11 5.43
C GLY A 83 19.09 -2.20 6.48
N ASP A 84 18.13 -2.50 7.35
CA ASP A 84 18.28 -3.56 8.36
C ASP A 84 18.34 -4.95 7.72
N LEU A 85 17.51 -5.20 6.70
CA LEU A 85 17.57 -6.43 5.93
C LEU A 85 18.92 -6.57 5.19
N ILE A 86 19.35 -5.52 4.49
CA ILE A 86 20.64 -5.52 3.78
C ILE A 86 21.77 -5.83 4.76
N ARG A 87 21.79 -5.22 5.94
CA ARG A 87 22.83 -5.46 6.95
C ARG A 87 22.89 -6.93 7.36
N GLN A 88 21.74 -7.60 7.56
CA GLN A 88 21.70 -9.03 7.88
C GLN A 88 22.20 -9.91 6.73
N LEU A 89 21.98 -9.49 5.47
CA LEU A 89 22.46 -10.23 4.29
C LEU A 89 23.98 -10.07 4.07
N LEU A 90 24.54 -8.91 4.42
CA LEU A 90 25.99 -8.65 4.25
C LEU A 90 26.86 -9.67 5.00
N ASP A 91 26.47 -10.12 6.19
CA ASP A 91 27.18 -11.17 6.91
C ASP A 91 27.27 -12.49 6.13
N SER A 92 26.22 -12.82 5.36
CA SER A 92 26.23 -14.02 4.53
C SER A 92 27.05 -13.83 3.25
N VAL A 93 27.10 -12.61 2.72
CA VAL A 93 27.95 -12.25 1.57
C VAL A 93 29.42 -12.33 1.97
N ASP A 94 29.78 -11.84 3.17
CA ASP A 94 31.15 -11.91 3.68
C ASP A 94 31.60 -13.36 3.91
N ASP A 95 30.73 -14.22 4.45
CA ASP A 95 31.01 -15.62 4.61
C ASP A 95 31.19 -16.32 3.25
N LEU A 96 30.37 -15.99 2.24
CA LEU A 96 30.54 -16.50 0.88
C LEU A 96 31.90 -16.05 0.29
N GLY A 97 32.28 -14.78 0.47
CA GLY A 97 33.58 -14.25 0.07
C GLY A 97 34.74 -15.05 0.70
N ARG A 98 34.58 -15.44 1.98
CA ARG A 98 35.57 -16.26 2.68
C ARG A 98 35.68 -17.66 2.08
N VAL A 99 34.57 -18.31 1.77
CA VAL A 99 34.56 -19.61 1.09
C VAL A 99 35.20 -19.53 -0.29
N MET A 100 34.93 -18.46 -1.05
CA MET A 100 35.52 -18.23 -2.38
C MET A 100 37.02 -17.93 -2.34
N SER A 101 37.56 -17.41 -1.26
CA SER A 101 38.99 -17.11 -1.10
C SER A 101 39.86 -18.32 -0.73
N VAL A 102 39.24 -19.49 -0.50
CA VAL A 102 39.94 -20.72 -0.17
C VAL A 102 40.64 -21.25 -1.44
N ASP A 103 41.93 -21.62 -1.30
CA ASP A 103 42.69 -22.29 -2.36
C ASP A 103 42.15 -23.71 -2.60
N ALA A 104 41.37 -23.87 -3.69
CA ALA A 104 40.74 -25.14 -4.07
C ALA A 104 41.74 -26.29 -4.27
N GLY A 105 43.03 -26.02 -4.52
CA GLY A 105 44.10 -27.01 -4.65
C GLY A 105 44.60 -27.55 -3.31
N ARG A 106 44.22 -26.90 -2.18
CA ARG A 106 44.70 -27.25 -0.83
C ARG A 106 43.60 -27.72 0.12
N VAL A 107 42.35 -27.65 -0.28
CA VAL A 107 41.21 -28.01 0.55
C VAL A 107 40.39 -29.07 -0.12
N ASP A 108 39.90 -30.01 0.69
CA ASP A 108 38.99 -31.06 0.22
C ASP A 108 37.69 -30.44 -0.36
N PRO A 109 37.29 -30.83 -1.57
CA PRO A 109 36.05 -30.33 -2.18
C PRO A 109 34.80 -30.49 -1.32
N ALA A 110 34.71 -31.53 -0.50
CA ALA A 110 33.62 -31.72 0.46
C ALA A 110 33.52 -30.59 1.50
N SER A 111 34.67 -30.05 1.92
CA SER A 111 34.73 -28.93 2.85
C SER A 111 34.20 -27.64 2.22
N ILE A 112 34.41 -27.44 0.91
CA ILE A 112 33.88 -26.28 0.17
C ILE A 112 32.33 -26.37 0.12
N VAL A 113 31.82 -27.57 -0.25
CA VAL A 113 30.36 -27.82 -0.29
C VAL A 113 29.72 -27.55 1.08
N THR A 114 30.31 -28.08 2.15
CA THR A 114 29.84 -27.85 3.52
C THR A 114 29.86 -26.36 3.88
N GLY A 115 30.89 -25.61 3.46
CA GLY A 115 31.00 -24.18 3.64
C GLY A 115 29.87 -23.41 2.94
N VAL A 116 29.58 -23.75 1.68
CA VAL A 116 28.47 -23.14 0.91
C VAL A 116 27.12 -23.45 1.54
N GLU A 117 26.88 -24.70 1.97
CA GLU A 117 25.65 -25.09 2.67
C GLU A 117 25.46 -24.29 3.99
N ALA A 118 26.54 -24.06 4.74
CA ALA A 118 26.50 -23.27 5.95
C ALA A 118 26.09 -21.81 5.67
N VAL A 119 26.64 -21.21 4.59
CA VAL A 119 26.25 -19.86 4.15
C VAL A 119 24.79 -19.83 3.73
N GLN A 120 24.33 -20.80 2.94
CA GLN A 120 22.93 -20.90 2.53
C GLN A 120 21.99 -20.98 3.73
N LYS A 121 22.31 -21.84 4.72
CA LYS A 121 21.52 -21.97 5.96
C LYS A 121 21.49 -20.68 6.75
N LYS A 122 22.62 -19.95 6.85
CA LYS A 122 22.70 -18.65 7.53
C LYS A 122 21.82 -17.60 6.83
N LEU A 123 21.89 -17.55 5.49
CA LEU A 123 21.08 -16.65 4.68
C LEU A 123 19.58 -16.90 4.87
N LEU A 124 19.16 -18.16 4.79
CA LEU A 124 17.75 -18.53 4.99
C LEU A 124 17.29 -18.23 6.42
N ARG A 125 18.13 -18.41 7.45
CA ARG A 125 17.80 -18.03 8.81
C ARG A 125 17.61 -16.50 8.97
N ALA A 126 18.47 -15.70 8.36
CA ALA A 126 18.33 -14.24 8.38
C ALA A 126 17.01 -13.81 7.73
N LEU A 127 16.67 -14.40 6.58
CA LEU A 127 15.41 -14.11 5.88
C LEU A 127 14.18 -14.60 6.66
N SER A 128 14.26 -15.79 7.29
CA SER A 128 13.18 -16.28 8.16
C SER A 128 12.97 -15.40 9.39
N GLY A 129 14.04 -14.81 9.92
CA GLY A 129 13.97 -13.86 11.04
C GLY A 129 13.16 -12.59 10.73
N VAL A 130 13.05 -12.21 9.46
CA VAL A 130 12.21 -11.08 9.00
C VAL A 130 10.83 -11.51 8.51
N GLY A 131 10.50 -12.82 8.58
CA GLY A 131 9.19 -13.36 8.23
C GLY A 131 9.10 -14.03 6.86
N LEU A 132 10.23 -14.45 6.27
CA LEU A 132 10.22 -15.30 5.09
C LEU A 132 9.97 -16.75 5.49
N GLU A 133 9.01 -17.38 4.85
CA GLU A 133 8.69 -18.80 4.98
C GLU A 133 9.08 -19.53 3.70
N VAL A 134 9.73 -20.69 3.84
CA VAL A 134 10.14 -21.55 2.70
C VAL A 134 9.06 -22.60 2.45
N VAL A 135 8.53 -22.63 1.25
CA VAL A 135 7.57 -23.66 0.80
C VAL A 135 8.35 -24.75 0.07
N ASN A 136 8.52 -25.89 0.76
CA ASN A 136 9.23 -27.08 0.22
C ASN A 136 8.40 -28.35 0.52
N PRO A 137 7.29 -28.58 -0.21
CA PRO A 137 6.23 -29.50 0.14
C PRO A 137 6.46 -30.92 -0.43
N VAL A 138 7.62 -31.54 -0.25
CA VAL A 138 7.85 -32.91 -0.65
C VAL A 138 6.89 -33.88 0.07
N ASP A 139 6.27 -34.81 -0.64
CA ASP A 139 5.28 -35.79 -0.16
C ASP A 139 4.00 -35.16 0.42
N GLN A 140 3.73 -33.88 0.12
CA GLN A 140 2.49 -33.20 0.48
C GLN A 140 1.52 -33.11 -0.70
N PRO A 141 0.23 -32.94 -0.47
CA PRO A 141 -0.75 -32.70 -1.53
C PRO A 141 -0.44 -31.44 -2.33
N PHE A 142 -0.66 -31.50 -3.63
CA PHE A 142 -0.52 -30.33 -4.49
C PHE A 142 -1.57 -29.28 -4.17
N ASN A 143 -1.13 -28.04 -3.94
CA ASN A 143 -1.98 -26.88 -3.72
C ASN A 143 -1.71 -25.81 -4.79
N PRO A 144 -2.67 -25.53 -5.69
CA PRO A 144 -2.48 -24.53 -6.77
C PRO A 144 -2.19 -23.11 -6.29
N GLU A 145 -2.55 -22.76 -5.05
CA GLU A 145 -2.30 -21.43 -4.49
C GLU A 145 -0.81 -21.20 -4.13
N LEU A 146 -0.08 -22.28 -3.81
CA LEU A 146 1.30 -22.23 -3.34
C LEU A 146 2.29 -22.91 -4.28
N HIS A 147 1.78 -23.77 -5.17
CA HIS A 147 2.61 -24.65 -6.00
C HIS A 147 2.30 -24.48 -7.49
N GLU A 148 3.34 -24.60 -8.31
CA GLU A 148 3.27 -24.64 -9.76
C GLU A 148 3.76 -26.01 -10.25
N ALA A 149 2.89 -26.82 -10.83
CA ALA A 149 3.27 -28.09 -11.40
C ALA A 149 4.04 -27.87 -12.73
N VAL A 150 5.30 -28.24 -12.75
CA VAL A 150 6.17 -28.11 -13.94
C VAL A 150 6.35 -29.41 -14.71
N ALA A 151 6.11 -30.56 -14.04
CA ALA A 151 6.13 -31.91 -14.64
C ALA A 151 5.22 -32.83 -13.81
N THR A 152 4.90 -33.95 -14.41
CA THR A 152 4.26 -35.10 -13.74
C THR A 152 5.13 -36.34 -13.83
N GLU A 153 5.10 -37.17 -12.79
CA GLU A 153 5.67 -38.50 -12.82
C GLU A 153 4.62 -39.56 -12.46
N ARG A 154 4.84 -40.81 -12.81
CA ARG A 154 3.90 -41.88 -12.54
C ARG A 154 3.86 -42.20 -11.05
N ALA A 155 2.68 -42.16 -10.46
CA ALA A 155 2.46 -42.66 -9.11
C ALA A 155 2.57 -44.18 -9.05
N LEU A 156 3.13 -44.70 -7.96
CA LEU A 156 3.25 -46.15 -7.73
C LEU A 156 1.97 -46.77 -7.16
N SER A 157 1.14 -45.97 -6.53
CA SER A 157 -0.15 -46.37 -5.95
C SER A 157 -1.21 -45.26 -6.14
N PRO A 158 -2.51 -45.63 -6.13
CA PRO A 158 -3.57 -44.63 -6.17
C PRO A 158 -3.53 -43.62 -5.01
N GLU A 159 -2.96 -44.05 -3.87
CA GLU A 159 -2.86 -43.18 -2.66
C GLU A 159 -1.83 -42.05 -2.82
N ASP A 160 -0.87 -42.23 -3.76
CA ASP A 160 0.15 -41.24 -4.08
C ASP A 160 -0.31 -40.20 -5.11
N ASP A 161 -1.53 -40.35 -5.64
CA ASP A 161 -2.02 -39.47 -6.68
C ASP A 161 -2.14 -38.01 -6.14
N HIS A 162 -1.72 -37.06 -6.96
CA HIS A 162 -1.63 -35.62 -6.61
C HIS A 162 -0.65 -35.28 -5.51
N LEU A 163 0.18 -36.18 -5.01
CA LEU A 163 1.28 -35.84 -4.11
C LEU A 163 2.47 -35.24 -4.88
N ILE A 164 3.21 -34.40 -4.21
CA ILE A 164 4.43 -33.81 -4.76
C ILE A 164 5.57 -34.78 -4.62
N ALA A 165 6.09 -35.22 -5.75
CA ALA A 165 7.22 -36.12 -5.80
C ALA A 165 8.54 -35.45 -5.51
N GLN A 166 8.73 -34.27 -6.08
CA GLN A 166 9.96 -33.51 -5.97
C GLN A 166 9.70 -32.02 -6.08
N VAL A 167 10.48 -31.23 -5.35
CA VAL A 167 10.53 -29.78 -5.49
C VAL A 167 11.71 -29.39 -6.36
N TYR A 168 11.41 -28.94 -7.57
CA TYR A 168 12.41 -28.44 -8.50
C TYR A 168 12.99 -27.10 -8.07
N GLN A 169 12.11 -26.21 -7.54
CA GLN A 169 12.48 -24.90 -7.02
C GLN A 169 11.59 -24.55 -5.82
N PRO A 170 12.16 -24.28 -4.64
CA PRO A 170 11.38 -23.89 -3.48
C PRO A 170 10.56 -22.63 -3.72
N GLY A 171 9.35 -22.59 -3.16
CA GLY A 171 8.53 -21.39 -3.07
C GLY A 171 8.88 -20.55 -1.85
N TYR A 172 8.39 -19.31 -1.85
CA TYR A 172 8.58 -18.39 -0.72
C TYR A 172 7.32 -17.61 -0.45
N VAL A 173 6.97 -17.50 0.83
CA VAL A 173 5.90 -16.64 1.36
C VAL A 173 6.53 -15.62 2.32
N PHE A 174 6.10 -14.39 2.28
CA PHE A 174 6.55 -13.33 3.17
C PHE A 174 5.35 -12.65 3.83
N GLN A 175 5.26 -12.76 5.15
CA GLN A 175 4.15 -12.19 5.93
C GLN A 175 2.76 -12.55 5.35
N GLY A 176 2.58 -13.81 4.95
CA GLY A 176 1.34 -14.32 4.36
C GLY A 176 1.13 -14.00 2.88
N GLN A 177 2.02 -13.23 2.25
CA GLN A 177 1.97 -12.94 0.82
C GLN A 177 2.89 -13.89 0.04
N LEU A 178 2.35 -14.57 -0.95
CA LEU A 178 3.14 -15.42 -1.85
C LEU A 178 4.07 -14.53 -2.70
N LEU A 179 5.39 -14.74 -2.56
CA LEU A 179 6.41 -14.09 -3.38
C LEU A 179 6.68 -14.88 -4.66
N ARG A 180 6.73 -16.21 -4.53
CA ARG A 180 6.98 -17.13 -5.62
C ARG A 180 6.42 -18.50 -5.26
N PRO A 181 5.65 -19.17 -6.14
CA PRO A 181 5.20 -20.55 -5.92
C PRO A 181 6.37 -21.52 -5.93
N ALA A 182 6.21 -22.64 -5.24
CA ALA A 182 7.14 -23.76 -5.38
C ALA A 182 6.90 -24.47 -6.71
N ARG A 183 7.96 -24.65 -7.52
CA ARG A 183 7.87 -25.41 -8.75
C ARG A 183 8.12 -26.88 -8.44
N VAL A 184 7.13 -27.71 -8.73
CA VAL A 184 7.06 -29.09 -8.24
C VAL A 184 6.78 -30.07 -9.36
N VAL A 185 7.22 -31.33 -9.14
CA VAL A 185 6.79 -32.48 -9.91
C VAL A 185 5.68 -33.17 -9.13
N VAL A 186 4.54 -33.41 -9.78
CA VAL A 186 3.36 -34.02 -9.16
C VAL A 186 3.24 -35.51 -9.61
N LYS A 187 3.00 -36.38 -8.65
CA LYS A 187 2.69 -37.79 -8.94
C LYS A 187 1.29 -37.87 -9.54
N GLN A 188 1.14 -38.61 -10.64
CA GLN A 188 -0.13 -38.86 -11.32
C GLN A 188 -0.36 -40.34 -11.47
N TRP A 189 -1.49 -40.82 -10.93
CA TRP A 189 -1.92 -42.18 -11.10
C TRP A 189 -2.59 -42.35 -12.47
N SER A 190 -2.17 -43.37 -13.21
CA SER A 190 -2.83 -43.82 -14.44
C SER A 190 -2.97 -45.33 -14.37
N GLU A 191 -4.20 -45.81 -14.53
CA GLU A 191 -4.49 -47.25 -14.67
C GLU A 191 -3.76 -47.87 -15.83
#